data_4a5e3df37711990496bd757d86cd3652
#
_entry.id   4a5e3df37711990496bd757d86cd3652
#
_cell.length_a   1.000
_cell.length_b   1.000
_cell.length_c   1.000
_cell.angle_alpha   90.00
_cell.angle_beta   90.00
_cell.angle_gamma   90.00
#
_symmetry.space_group_name_H-M   'P 1'
#
loop_
_entity.id
_entity.type
_entity.pdbx_description
1 polymer ?
#
loop_
_entity_poly.entity_id
_entity_poly.type
_entity_poly.pdbx_seq_one_letter_code
_entity_poly.pdbx_strand_id
1 'polypeptide(L)'
;VKKNILFITTDQQHWNTLGFLNPEVKTPNLDRLAARGTYFSRAYTVNPTCTPTRCSWITGTYPSQHGAYSLGTKLFEDVPTVNDEFEKGKYRTHLVGKAHFQPLLSTPEYPSLEAYPVLHDLEFWKNFSDRFYGFDTAELARNHTDESHAGQHYALWMESKGYKNWRDYFVPNNPEYRTGKDRFEDSPHRSPKAGEAWEIPEEIHYNAWIAERSNAALDEYKKSGEHFFLWASFFDPHPPYMVPEPYASMYDPAKVTVPEFTPGEFDDKPPHFGMTRQEKPDFSAYRTDEGSNALHGAQSHLRDRETRAKHIATMYGMVTMLDTYIGKILDHLEALGMAENTLIVFTTDHGDFLGQHGLVAKALHHYEDLLRVPLIATLPGVIPAGTVSDELQSTVDLAPTFLSFAGLPVPRYMTGLDRRANWCGDHATARQHVIVENHHNPTTFHAETLINTRYKLTVYRNAGYGELFDLETDPGELVNLWDHPESQELKQELLLEFLQAKMEIEPMPMPRIAGA
;
A
#
# COMPACT_ATOMS: atom_id res chain seq x y z
N VAL A 1 22.33 -19.89 -4.57
CA VAL A 1 22.92 -18.68 -5.22
C VAL A 1 22.11 -17.48 -4.76
N LYS A 2 22.77 -16.43 -4.27
CA LYS A 2 22.15 -15.18 -3.85
C LYS A 2 21.43 -14.51 -5.01
N LYS A 3 20.22 -14.02 -4.79
CA LYS A 3 19.43 -13.27 -5.75
C LYS A 3 19.35 -11.80 -5.34
N ASN A 4 19.37 -10.90 -6.31
CA ASN A 4 19.01 -9.51 -6.07
C ASN A 4 17.50 -9.40 -5.89
N ILE A 5 17.05 -8.34 -5.24
CA ILE A 5 15.63 -8.09 -5.00
C ILE A 5 15.30 -6.69 -5.53
N LEU A 6 14.37 -6.62 -6.47
CA LEU A 6 13.73 -5.37 -6.91
C LEU A 6 12.28 -5.41 -6.42
N PHE A 7 11.97 -4.60 -5.42
CA PHE A 7 10.65 -4.45 -4.86
C PHE A 7 10.00 -3.17 -5.40
N ILE A 8 8.93 -3.30 -6.15
CA ILE A 8 8.19 -2.20 -6.77
C ILE A 8 6.83 -2.12 -6.08
N THR A 9 6.52 -0.97 -5.50
CA THR A 9 5.24 -0.77 -4.83
C THR A 9 4.54 0.49 -5.29
N THR A 10 3.22 0.43 -5.27
CA THR A 10 2.31 1.54 -5.47
C THR A 10 1.61 1.89 -4.15
N ASP A 11 0.77 2.91 -4.16
CA ASP A 11 0.00 3.33 -3.01
C ASP A 11 -1.48 3.38 -3.37
N GLN A 12 -2.30 2.65 -2.62
CA GLN A 12 -3.76 2.68 -2.73
C GLN A 12 -4.26 2.28 -4.14
N GLN A 13 -3.69 1.22 -4.71
CA GLN A 13 -4.10 0.72 -6.02
C GLN A 13 -5.17 -0.37 -5.89
N HIS A 14 -6.32 -0.17 -6.52
CA HIS A 14 -7.36 -1.20 -6.59
C HIS A 14 -6.85 -2.43 -7.36
N TRP A 15 -7.12 -3.62 -6.82
CA TRP A 15 -6.61 -4.89 -7.38
C TRP A 15 -6.99 -5.12 -8.85
N ASN A 16 -8.13 -4.60 -9.29
CA ASN A 16 -8.65 -4.75 -10.66
C ASN A 16 -8.25 -3.58 -11.59
N THR A 17 -7.05 -3.01 -11.41
CA THR A 17 -6.51 -1.97 -12.29
C THR A 17 -5.25 -2.41 -13.03
N LEU A 18 -5.21 -3.69 -13.43
CA LEU A 18 -4.20 -4.29 -14.30
C LEU A 18 -4.84 -4.68 -15.63
N GLY A 19 -4.22 -4.37 -16.76
CA GLY A 19 -4.79 -4.54 -18.10
C GLY A 19 -5.21 -5.97 -18.42
N PHE A 20 -4.46 -6.97 -17.94
CA PHE A 20 -4.83 -8.38 -18.13
C PHE A 20 -6.03 -8.84 -17.26
N LEU A 21 -6.44 -8.06 -16.27
CA LEU A 21 -7.66 -8.29 -15.47
C LEU A 21 -8.83 -7.42 -15.95
N ASN A 22 -8.52 -6.17 -16.31
CA ASN A 22 -9.51 -5.17 -16.68
C ASN A 22 -9.11 -4.49 -18.00
N PRO A 23 -9.79 -4.79 -19.09
CA PRO A 23 -9.46 -4.26 -20.41
C PRO A 23 -9.72 -2.75 -20.55
N GLU A 24 -10.36 -2.10 -19.59
CA GLU A 24 -10.56 -0.66 -19.58
C GLU A 24 -9.28 0.11 -19.24
N VAL A 25 -8.31 -0.51 -18.55
CA VAL A 25 -7.05 0.13 -18.16
C VAL A 25 -5.86 -0.45 -18.94
N LYS A 26 -4.86 0.37 -19.22
CA LYS A 26 -3.68 -0.01 -20.01
C LYS A 26 -2.46 -0.10 -19.12
N THR A 27 -1.96 -1.32 -18.92
CA THR A 27 -0.74 -1.60 -18.12
C THR A 27 0.19 -2.60 -18.82
N PRO A 28 0.67 -2.29 -20.05
CA PRO A 28 1.41 -3.27 -20.87
C PRO A 28 2.69 -3.77 -20.20
N ASN A 29 3.33 -3.00 -19.33
CA ASN A 29 4.56 -3.39 -18.64
C ASN A 29 4.28 -4.32 -17.46
N LEU A 30 3.24 -4.04 -16.67
CA LEU A 30 2.78 -4.93 -15.60
C LEU A 30 2.18 -6.21 -16.17
N ASP A 31 1.45 -6.12 -17.31
CA ASP A 31 0.95 -7.30 -18.02
C ASP A 31 2.12 -8.18 -18.49
N ARG A 32 3.19 -7.57 -19.04
CA ARG A 32 4.42 -8.28 -19.42
C ARG A 32 5.11 -8.90 -18.20
N LEU A 33 5.15 -8.22 -17.05
CA LEU A 33 5.71 -8.74 -15.81
C LEU A 33 4.92 -9.97 -15.33
N ALA A 34 3.58 -9.89 -15.33
CA ALA A 34 2.71 -11.01 -14.97
C ALA A 34 2.88 -12.21 -15.91
N ALA A 35 3.01 -11.97 -17.23
CA ALA A 35 3.24 -13.03 -18.21
C ALA A 35 4.60 -13.74 -18.03
N ARG A 36 5.58 -13.10 -17.38
CA ARG A 36 6.91 -13.67 -17.11
C ARG A 36 7.04 -14.29 -15.71
N GLY A 37 6.02 -14.20 -14.89
CA GLY A 37 6.01 -14.69 -13.52
C GLY A 37 4.67 -15.26 -13.11
N THR A 38 4.40 -15.22 -11.83
CA THR A 38 3.12 -15.63 -11.24
C THR A 38 2.38 -14.39 -10.72
N TYR A 39 1.12 -14.26 -11.13
CA TYR A 39 0.15 -13.37 -10.51
C TYR A 39 -0.61 -14.12 -9.42
N PHE A 40 -0.59 -13.58 -8.20
CA PHE A 40 -1.32 -14.14 -7.06
C PHE A 40 -2.65 -13.39 -6.92
N SER A 41 -3.75 -14.03 -7.31
CA SER A 41 -5.05 -13.41 -7.40
C SER A 41 -5.73 -13.18 -6.04
N ARG A 42 -5.23 -13.81 -4.97
CA ARG A 42 -5.75 -13.72 -3.60
C ARG A 42 -4.65 -13.28 -2.62
N ALA A 43 -4.02 -12.16 -2.93
CA ALA A 43 -3.07 -11.51 -2.03
C ALA A 43 -3.78 -10.40 -1.23
N TYR A 44 -3.48 -10.34 0.07
CA TYR A 44 -4.14 -9.44 1.00
C TYR A 44 -3.14 -8.60 1.78
N THR A 45 -3.49 -7.34 1.98
CA THR A 45 -2.76 -6.47 2.91
C THR A 45 -2.97 -6.91 4.36
N VAL A 46 -2.03 -6.55 5.23
CA VAL A 46 -2.17 -6.79 6.70
C VAL A 46 -2.96 -5.70 7.40
N ASN A 47 -3.11 -4.55 6.74
CA ASN A 47 -3.87 -3.41 7.25
C ASN A 47 -4.33 -2.55 6.06
N PRO A 48 -5.56 -2.02 6.05
CA PRO A 48 -6.08 -1.23 4.94
C PRO A 48 -5.54 0.22 4.90
N THR A 49 -4.40 0.48 5.56
CA THR A 49 -3.75 1.81 5.55
C THR A 49 -2.24 1.72 5.38
N CYS A 50 -1.63 2.81 4.91
CA CYS A 50 -0.26 2.84 4.42
C CYS A 50 0.79 2.50 5.49
N THR A 51 0.85 3.28 6.59
CA THR A 51 1.92 3.15 7.61
C THR A 51 2.03 1.73 8.16
N PRO A 52 0.95 1.08 8.66
CA PRO A 52 1.06 -0.25 9.22
C PRO A 52 1.54 -1.29 8.21
N THR A 53 1.00 -1.26 7.00
CA THR A 53 1.38 -2.22 5.95
C THR A 53 2.83 -2.05 5.53
N ARG A 54 3.28 -0.81 5.31
CA ARG A 54 4.67 -0.53 4.90
C ARG A 54 5.67 -0.89 5.99
N CYS A 55 5.32 -0.69 7.26
CA CYS A 55 6.11 -1.15 8.39
C CYS A 55 6.16 -2.68 8.45
N SER A 56 5.03 -3.37 8.20
CA SER A 56 5.02 -4.85 8.12
C SER A 56 5.89 -5.38 7.00
N TRP A 57 6.01 -4.67 5.87
CA TRP A 57 6.87 -5.10 4.76
C TRP A 57 8.35 -5.14 5.10
N ILE A 58 8.82 -4.24 5.98
CA ILE A 58 10.23 -4.21 6.36
C ILE A 58 10.53 -4.98 7.65
N THR A 59 9.53 -5.17 8.51
CA THR A 59 9.71 -5.89 9.78
C THR A 59 9.38 -7.38 9.69
N GLY A 60 8.54 -7.79 8.72
CA GLY A 60 8.01 -9.16 8.63
C GLY A 60 7.09 -9.51 9.80
N THR A 61 6.49 -8.51 10.46
CA THR A 61 5.60 -8.67 11.62
C THR A 61 4.28 -7.93 11.42
N TYR A 62 3.26 -8.32 12.19
CA TYR A 62 1.95 -7.67 12.14
C TYR A 62 1.94 -6.29 12.81
N PRO A 63 0.99 -5.41 12.46
CA PRO A 63 0.88 -4.06 13.03
C PRO A 63 0.86 -4.01 14.56
N SER A 64 0.16 -4.94 15.20
CA SER A 64 0.13 -5.07 16.67
C SER A 64 1.48 -5.44 17.30
N GLN A 65 2.40 -6.00 16.52
CA GLN A 65 3.69 -6.50 16.98
C GLN A 65 4.81 -5.45 16.80
N HIS A 66 4.84 -4.74 15.66
CA HIS A 66 5.85 -3.70 15.43
C HIS A 66 5.44 -2.32 15.98
N GLY A 67 4.20 -2.14 16.44
CA GLY A 67 3.74 -0.95 17.14
C GLY A 67 3.30 0.22 16.25
N ALA A 68 3.62 0.26 14.97
CA ALA A 68 3.10 1.25 14.03
C ALA A 68 1.73 0.78 13.47
N TYR A 69 0.74 0.71 14.34
CA TYR A 69 -0.54 0.02 14.12
C TYR A 69 -1.59 0.86 13.37
N SER A 70 -1.36 2.15 13.18
CA SER A 70 -2.31 3.09 12.57
C SER A 70 -1.60 4.22 11.82
N LEU A 71 -2.32 4.94 10.98
CA LEU A 71 -1.85 6.23 10.50
C LEU A 71 -1.59 7.18 11.67
N GLY A 72 -0.54 8.00 11.58
CA GLY A 72 -0.15 8.92 12.65
C GLY A 72 0.67 8.28 13.77
N THR A 73 0.91 6.98 13.74
CA THR A 73 1.89 6.30 14.60
C THR A 73 3.27 6.27 13.95
N LYS A 74 4.29 5.93 14.72
CA LYS A 74 5.67 5.85 14.29
C LYS A 74 6.19 4.42 14.46
N LEU A 75 6.87 3.88 13.45
CA LEU A 75 7.75 2.76 13.67
C LEU A 75 8.97 3.26 14.45
N PHE A 76 9.28 2.67 15.58
CA PHE A 76 10.49 3.02 16.32
C PHE A 76 11.73 2.58 15.55
N GLU A 77 12.79 3.38 15.60
CA GLU A 77 14.00 3.16 14.80
C GLU A 77 14.82 1.94 15.26
N ASP A 78 14.58 1.45 16.46
CA ASP A 78 15.23 0.26 17.03
C ASP A 78 14.50 -1.06 16.76
N VAL A 79 13.35 -0.99 16.08
CA VAL A 79 12.65 -2.21 15.64
C VAL A 79 13.47 -2.88 14.52
N PRO A 80 13.82 -4.17 14.69
CA PRO A 80 14.60 -4.88 13.68
C PRO A 80 13.87 -4.97 12.34
N THR A 81 14.59 -4.77 11.25
CA THR A 81 14.06 -4.78 9.90
C THR A 81 14.74 -5.82 9.01
N VAL A 82 14.15 -6.09 7.86
CA VAL A 82 14.76 -6.94 6.81
C VAL A 82 16.11 -6.38 6.34
N ASN A 83 16.28 -5.05 6.42
CA ASN A 83 17.51 -4.38 6.00
C ASN A 83 18.71 -4.76 6.87
N ASP A 84 18.48 -4.99 8.19
CA ASP A 84 19.53 -5.43 9.10
C ASP A 84 20.05 -6.84 8.73
N GLU A 85 19.16 -7.69 8.22
CA GLU A 85 19.53 -9.01 7.74
C GLU A 85 20.23 -8.95 6.36
N PHE A 86 19.77 -8.05 5.48
CA PHE A 86 20.44 -7.78 4.21
C PHE A 86 21.87 -7.25 4.42
N GLU A 87 22.09 -6.37 5.40
CA GLU A 87 23.42 -5.88 5.77
C GLU A 87 24.34 -7.03 6.20
N LYS A 88 23.88 -7.91 7.12
CA LYS A 88 24.62 -9.14 7.52
C LYS A 88 24.93 -10.02 6.32
N GLY A 89 24.02 -10.04 5.34
CA GLY A 89 24.20 -10.72 4.06
C GLY A 89 25.10 -9.99 3.07
N LYS A 90 25.60 -8.80 3.39
CA LYS A 90 26.40 -7.94 2.49
C LYS A 90 25.62 -7.55 1.22
N TYR A 91 24.37 -7.25 1.37
CA TYR A 91 23.55 -6.57 0.35
C TYR A 91 23.62 -5.08 0.56
N ARG A 92 23.50 -4.32 -0.53
CA ARG A 92 23.21 -2.90 -0.49
C ARG A 92 21.70 -2.72 -0.44
N THR A 93 21.23 -1.89 0.46
CA THR A 93 19.80 -1.62 0.65
C THR A 93 19.47 -0.19 0.25
N HIS A 94 18.49 -0.01 -0.63
CA HIS A 94 18.15 1.30 -1.18
C HIS A 94 16.63 1.47 -1.29
N LEU A 95 16.11 2.55 -0.73
CA LEU A 95 14.73 2.98 -0.87
C LEU A 95 14.68 4.25 -1.72
N VAL A 96 13.87 4.25 -2.77
CA VAL A 96 13.54 5.44 -3.57
C VAL A 96 12.04 5.68 -3.51
N GLY A 97 11.60 6.82 -3.02
CA GLY A 97 10.20 7.23 -2.99
C GLY A 97 9.58 7.29 -1.61
N LYS A 98 8.39 6.74 -1.46
CA LYS A 98 7.59 6.81 -0.23
C LYS A 98 8.03 5.77 0.80
N ALA A 99 8.41 6.22 1.99
CA ALA A 99 8.61 5.37 3.16
C ALA A 99 7.32 5.23 3.99
N HIS A 100 6.86 6.33 4.57
CA HIS A 100 5.68 6.43 5.42
C HIS A 100 5.76 5.58 6.70
N PHE A 101 6.93 5.59 7.34
CA PHE A 101 7.17 4.91 8.62
C PHE A 101 6.96 5.82 9.83
N GLN A 102 6.86 7.13 9.60
CA GLN A 102 6.76 8.15 10.63
C GLN A 102 5.53 9.04 10.40
N PRO A 103 4.98 9.67 11.47
CA PRO A 103 3.81 10.53 11.35
C PRO A 103 4.13 11.86 10.66
N LEU A 104 3.07 12.55 10.20
CA LEU A 104 3.13 13.90 9.63
C LEU A 104 3.32 15.01 10.68
N LEU A 105 3.34 14.67 11.96
CA LEU A 105 3.59 15.58 13.07
C LEU A 105 4.86 15.15 13.79
N SER A 106 5.78 16.09 13.97
CA SER A 106 6.97 15.90 14.78
C SER A 106 6.79 16.55 16.15
N THR A 107 7.08 15.80 17.20
CA THR A 107 7.10 16.32 18.57
C THR A 107 8.48 16.06 19.19
N PRO A 108 8.86 16.76 20.29
CA PRO A 108 10.12 16.48 20.97
C PRO A 108 10.24 15.03 21.47
N GLU A 109 9.12 14.40 21.83
CA GLU A 109 9.06 13.01 22.30
C GLU A 109 9.10 12.01 21.14
N TYR A 110 8.45 12.35 20.02
CA TYR A 110 8.38 11.54 18.82
C TYR A 110 8.82 12.36 17.60
N PRO A 111 10.13 12.58 17.42
CA PRO A 111 10.63 13.33 16.27
C PRO A 111 10.36 12.56 14.96
N SER A 112 10.03 13.28 13.90
CA SER A 112 9.74 12.72 12.58
C SER A 112 10.51 13.44 11.49
N LEU A 113 11.28 12.68 10.71
CA LEU A 113 11.95 13.17 9.50
C LEU A 113 10.97 13.30 8.31
N GLU A 114 9.80 12.68 8.42
CA GLU A 114 8.74 12.75 7.41
C GLU A 114 7.71 13.83 7.71
N ALA A 115 8.02 14.78 8.61
CA ALA A 115 7.13 15.86 9.02
C ALA A 115 7.74 17.24 8.79
N TYR A 116 6.87 18.24 8.64
CA TYR A 116 7.29 19.64 8.70
C TYR A 116 7.81 19.99 10.11
N PRO A 117 8.85 20.84 10.29
CA PRO A 117 9.53 21.60 9.23
C PRO A 117 10.68 20.87 8.55
N VAL A 118 11.23 19.80 9.11
CA VAL A 118 12.43 19.13 8.58
C VAL A 118 12.25 18.60 7.15
N LEU A 119 11.05 18.20 6.80
CA LEU A 119 10.71 17.75 5.45
C LEU A 119 11.07 18.79 4.37
N HIS A 120 10.95 20.09 4.68
CA HIS A 120 11.30 21.21 3.78
C HIS A 120 12.71 21.78 3.99
N ASP A 121 13.49 21.26 4.93
CA ASP A 121 14.89 21.67 5.14
C ASP A 121 15.81 21.02 4.11
N LEU A 122 15.87 21.63 2.93
CA LEU A 122 16.66 21.07 1.82
C LEU A 122 18.16 21.03 2.11
N GLU A 123 18.68 21.90 2.99
CA GLU A 123 20.10 21.82 3.38
C GLU A 123 20.37 20.62 4.28
N PHE A 124 19.43 20.28 5.18
CA PHE A 124 19.47 19.03 5.93
C PHE A 124 19.46 17.82 4.99
N TRP A 125 18.52 17.76 4.05
CA TRP A 125 18.37 16.62 3.14
C TRP A 125 19.53 16.47 2.15
N LYS A 126 20.15 17.56 1.74
CA LYS A 126 21.34 17.53 0.89
C LYS A 126 22.54 16.87 1.58
N ASN A 127 22.63 17.01 2.88
CA ASN A 127 23.69 16.44 3.72
C ASN A 127 23.27 15.15 4.43
N PHE A 128 22.04 14.69 4.24
CA PHE A 128 21.52 13.48 4.89
C PHE A 128 22.23 12.25 4.33
N SER A 129 22.95 11.56 5.20
CA SER A 129 23.70 10.34 4.87
C SER A 129 23.50 9.22 5.89
N ASP A 130 22.62 9.46 6.87
CA ASP A 130 22.33 8.47 7.89
C ASP A 130 21.48 7.33 7.33
N ARG A 131 21.62 6.16 7.90
CA ARG A 131 20.75 5.03 7.57
C ARG A 131 19.32 5.33 8.03
N PHE A 132 18.36 5.00 7.17
CA PHE A 132 16.96 5.19 7.47
C PHE A 132 16.25 3.83 7.57
N TYR A 133 15.90 3.40 8.77
CA TYR A 133 15.33 2.07 9.04
C TYR A 133 16.16 0.93 8.42
N GLY A 134 17.47 1.01 8.57
CA GLY A 134 18.41 0.03 8.05
C GLY A 134 18.75 0.15 6.57
N PHE A 135 18.08 0.99 5.77
CA PHE A 135 18.49 1.28 4.40
C PHE A 135 19.83 2.02 4.37
N ASP A 136 20.79 1.52 3.56
CA ASP A 136 22.07 2.20 3.36
C ASP A 136 21.90 3.52 2.63
N THR A 137 20.94 3.57 1.71
CA THR A 137 20.56 4.78 0.98
C THR A 137 19.05 4.92 0.99
N ALA A 138 18.55 6.09 1.34
CA ALA A 138 17.13 6.41 1.29
C ALA A 138 16.94 7.76 0.57
N GLU A 139 16.38 7.71 -0.61
CA GLU A 139 15.98 8.88 -1.38
C GLU A 139 14.47 9.08 -1.19
N LEU A 140 14.11 9.99 -0.30
CA LEU A 140 12.77 10.10 0.23
C LEU A 140 11.97 11.25 -0.37
N ALA A 141 10.68 11.03 -0.52
CA ALA A 141 9.66 12.05 -0.53
C ALA A 141 8.46 11.53 0.26
N ARG A 142 7.86 12.40 1.06
CA ARG A 142 6.77 11.98 1.93
C ARG A 142 5.53 11.63 1.14
N ASN A 143 5.15 12.47 0.23
CA ASN A 143 3.89 12.33 -0.48
C ASN A 143 3.78 13.20 -1.72
N HIS A 144 2.75 13.06 -2.39
CA HIS A 144 1.98 13.29 -3.54
C HIS A 144 1.87 14.80 -3.89
N THR A 145 0.74 15.38 -3.78
CA THR A 145 0.30 16.57 -4.49
C THR A 145 0.23 17.83 -3.62
N ASP A 146 0.44 17.66 -2.35
CA ASP A 146 0.46 18.71 -1.34
C ASP A 146 1.86 19.31 -1.18
N GLU A 147 2.00 20.63 -1.17
CA GLU A 147 3.27 21.30 -0.90
C GLU A 147 3.90 20.85 0.43
N SER A 148 3.10 20.65 1.46
CA SER A 148 3.60 20.18 2.76
C SER A 148 4.22 18.80 2.73
N HIS A 149 3.97 18.03 1.71
CA HIS A 149 4.43 16.65 1.53
C HIS A 149 5.44 16.50 0.39
N ALA A 150 5.55 17.47 -0.51
CA ALA A 150 6.59 17.54 -1.50
C ALA A 150 7.82 18.24 -0.90
N GLY A 151 8.91 17.53 -0.76
CA GLY A 151 10.11 18.04 -0.12
C GLY A 151 11.25 17.04 -0.25
N GLN A 152 12.12 17.00 0.74
CA GLN A 152 13.17 16.00 0.90
C GLN A 152 14.04 15.86 -0.37
N HIS A 153 14.44 14.65 -0.74
CA HIS A 153 15.29 14.38 -1.91
C HIS A 153 14.58 14.66 -3.23
N TYR A 154 13.26 14.51 -3.29
CA TYR A 154 12.49 14.83 -4.50
C TYR A 154 12.58 16.33 -4.85
N ALA A 155 12.45 17.21 -3.86
CA ALA A 155 12.60 18.64 -4.08
C ALA A 155 14.02 19.01 -4.52
N LEU A 156 15.05 18.42 -3.92
CA LEU A 156 16.44 18.58 -4.35
C LEU A 156 16.66 18.13 -5.80
N TRP A 157 16.03 17.03 -6.20
CA TRP A 157 16.11 16.54 -7.57
C TRP A 157 15.42 17.51 -8.55
N MET A 158 14.24 18.04 -8.23
CA MET A 158 13.58 19.06 -9.06
C MET A 158 14.45 20.32 -9.21
N GLU A 159 15.07 20.80 -8.14
CA GLU A 159 16.00 21.93 -8.20
C GLU A 159 17.21 21.63 -9.08
N SER A 160 17.75 20.41 -9.05
CA SER A 160 18.85 19.96 -9.89
C SER A 160 18.49 19.95 -11.39
N LYS A 161 17.21 19.76 -11.71
CA LYS A 161 16.65 19.87 -13.08
C LYS A 161 16.34 21.31 -13.49
N GLY A 162 16.57 22.30 -12.61
CA GLY A 162 16.32 23.72 -12.87
C GLY A 162 14.98 24.25 -12.37
N TYR A 163 14.15 23.42 -11.79
CA TYR A 163 12.82 23.79 -11.27
C TYR A 163 12.91 24.29 -9.81
N LYS A 164 13.51 25.47 -9.62
CA LYS A 164 13.66 26.08 -8.28
C LYS A 164 12.33 26.54 -7.66
N ASN A 165 11.33 26.77 -8.50
CA ASN A 165 9.97 27.13 -8.13
C ASN A 165 9.05 25.89 -8.02
N TRP A 166 9.57 24.72 -7.71
CA TRP A 166 8.82 23.47 -7.67
C TRP A 166 7.55 23.54 -6.80
N ARG A 167 7.55 24.38 -5.75
CA ARG A 167 6.36 24.57 -4.89
C ARG A 167 5.13 25.06 -5.66
N ASP A 168 5.32 25.75 -6.77
CA ASP A 168 4.22 26.30 -7.57
C ASP A 168 3.36 25.21 -8.23
N TYR A 169 3.87 23.97 -8.34
CA TYR A 169 3.13 22.84 -8.90
C TYR A 169 2.29 22.09 -7.87
N PHE A 170 2.44 22.36 -6.57
CA PHE A 170 1.76 21.66 -5.51
C PHE A 170 0.74 22.53 -4.81
N VAL A 171 -0.31 21.90 -4.24
CA VAL A 171 -1.34 22.60 -3.49
C VAL A 171 -0.72 23.20 -2.23
N PRO A 172 -0.82 24.51 -1.99
CA PRO A 172 -0.30 25.12 -0.78
C PRO A 172 -0.94 24.52 0.46
N ASN A 173 -0.14 24.02 1.37
CA ASN A 173 -0.58 23.48 2.64
C ASN A 173 0.29 24.02 3.77
N ASN A 174 0.19 25.31 4.04
CA ASN A 174 0.87 25.92 5.16
C ASN A 174 0.29 25.37 6.47
N PRO A 175 1.13 24.87 7.42
CA PRO A 175 0.68 24.44 8.76
C PRO A 175 -0.14 25.50 9.52
N GLU A 176 0.10 26.78 9.25
CA GLU A 176 -0.69 27.90 9.81
C GLU A 176 -2.14 27.92 9.30
N TYR A 177 -2.43 27.31 8.15
CA TYR A 177 -3.76 27.17 7.57
C TYR A 177 -4.53 25.91 8.00
N ARG A 178 -4.00 25.08 8.90
CA ARG A 178 -4.71 23.89 9.41
C ARG A 178 -5.98 24.20 10.21
N THR A 179 -6.35 25.45 10.40
CA THR A 179 -7.56 25.89 11.11
C THR A 179 -8.82 25.90 10.24
N GLY A 180 -9.01 24.94 9.39
CA GLY A 180 -10.35 24.42 9.05
C GLY A 180 -11.27 25.23 8.12
N LYS A 181 -10.91 26.40 7.60
CA LYS A 181 -11.74 27.13 6.63
C LYS A 181 -10.89 27.60 5.45
N ASP A 182 -11.39 27.37 4.25
CA ASP A 182 -10.99 28.02 2.99
C ASP A 182 -9.59 27.71 2.41
N ARG A 183 -9.11 26.47 2.56
CA ARG A 183 -7.79 26.06 2.06
C ARG A 183 -7.62 26.03 0.55
N PHE A 184 -8.71 26.03 -0.21
CA PHE A 184 -8.69 25.73 -1.63
C PHE A 184 -9.35 26.78 -2.53
N GLU A 185 -10.07 27.76 -1.97
CA GLU A 185 -10.82 28.71 -2.79
C GLU A 185 -9.94 29.84 -3.37
N ASP A 186 -8.86 30.22 -2.69
CA ASP A 186 -8.02 31.35 -3.08
C ASP A 186 -6.61 30.98 -3.54
N SER A 187 -6.26 29.68 -3.63
CA SER A 187 -4.96 29.27 -4.14
C SER A 187 -4.92 29.32 -5.66
N PRO A 188 -3.90 29.96 -6.28
CA PRO A 188 -3.69 29.89 -7.72
C PRO A 188 -3.36 28.47 -8.20
N HIS A 189 -2.94 27.58 -7.30
CA HIS A 189 -2.59 26.19 -7.56
C HIS A 189 -3.61 25.24 -6.93
N ARG A 190 -4.86 25.34 -7.35
CA ARG A 190 -5.89 24.39 -6.94
C ARG A 190 -5.49 22.98 -7.38
N SER A 191 -5.75 22.00 -6.50
CA SER A 191 -5.84 20.63 -6.98
C SER A 191 -6.75 20.61 -8.19
N PRO A 192 -6.33 20.07 -9.34
CA PRO A 192 -7.24 19.97 -10.47
C PRO A 192 -8.51 19.24 -10.02
N LYS A 193 -9.65 19.70 -10.51
CA LYS A 193 -10.89 18.95 -10.32
C LYS A 193 -10.74 17.61 -11.04
N ALA A 194 -11.49 16.60 -10.58
CA ALA A 194 -11.51 15.31 -11.24
C ALA A 194 -11.71 15.46 -12.74
N GLY A 195 -10.78 14.93 -13.54
CA GLY A 195 -10.76 15.03 -15.00
C GLY A 195 -10.06 16.27 -15.57
N GLU A 196 -9.51 17.15 -14.75
CA GLU A 196 -8.62 18.23 -15.19
C GLU A 196 -7.15 17.76 -15.11
N ALA A 197 -6.32 18.19 -16.07
CA ALA A 197 -4.90 17.86 -16.07
C ALA A 197 -4.16 18.59 -14.95
N TRP A 198 -3.22 17.90 -14.31
CA TRP A 198 -2.26 18.53 -13.43
C TRP A 198 -1.17 19.22 -14.27
N GLU A 199 -0.91 20.50 -14.00
CA GLU A 199 0.01 21.30 -14.80
C GLU A 199 1.51 21.01 -14.55
N ILE A 200 1.83 19.99 -13.77
CA ILE A 200 3.22 19.58 -13.56
C ILE A 200 3.83 19.04 -14.85
N PRO A 201 5.03 19.50 -15.26
CA PRO A 201 5.75 18.86 -16.36
C PRO A 201 6.01 17.36 -16.07
N GLU A 202 5.74 16.51 -17.06
CA GLU A 202 5.92 15.06 -16.89
C GLU A 202 7.34 14.69 -16.45
N GLU A 203 8.36 15.39 -16.97
CA GLU A 203 9.77 15.15 -16.68
C GLU A 203 10.18 15.42 -15.24
N ILE A 204 9.37 16.16 -14.47
CA ILE A 204 9.61 16.38 -13.03
C ILE A 204 8.53 15.75 -12.14
N HIS A 205 7.63 14.97 -12.73
CA HIS A 205 6.68 14.19 -11.95
C HIS A 205 7.42 13.18 -11.04
N TYR A 206 6.89 12.88 -9.85
CA TYR A 206 7.55 11.98 -8.91
C TYR A 206 7.75 10.55 -9.46
N ASN A 207 6.89 10.08 -10.38
CA ASN A 207 7.11 8.80 -11.05
C ASN A 207 8.38 8.83 -11.92
N ALA A 208 8.67 9.96 -12.58
CA ALA A 208 9.89 10.16 -13.34
C ALA A 208 11.12 10.16 -12.42
N TRP A 209 11.03 10.84 -11.28
CA TRP A 209 12.08 10.85 -10.27
C TRP A 209 12.39 9.45 -9.73
N ILE A 210 11.36 8.70 -9.31
CA ILE A 210 11.55 7.36 -8.76
C ILE A 210 12.19 6.44 -9.80
N ALA A 211 11.75 6.48 -11.05
CA ALA A 211 12.32 5.67 -12.11
C ALA A 211 13.77 6.06 -12.41
N GLU A 212 14.09 7.36 -12.52
CA GLU A 212 15.44 7.84 -12.77
C GLU A 212 16.41 7.44 -11.65
N ARG A 213 15.99 7.63 -10.39
CA ARG A 213 16.84 7.32 -9.24
C ARG A 213 17.03 5.80 -9.05
N SER A 214 15.98 5.02 -9.30
CA SER A 214 16.07 3.56 -9.29
C SER A 214 17.03 3.06 -10.38
N ASN A 215 16.97 3.62 -11.57
CA ASN A 215 17.88 3.27 -12.66
C ASN A 215 19.34 3.64 -12.32
N ALA A 216 19.57 4.82 -11.72
CA ALA A 216 20.90 5.21 -11.26
C ALA A 216 21.47 4.24 -10.21
N ALA A 217 20.63 3.76 -9.27
CA ALA A 217 21.03 2.74 -8.31
C ALA A 217 21.38 1.41 -9.00
N LEU A 218 20.61 0.98 -9.99
CA LEU A 218 20.90 -0.22 -10.77
C LEU A 218 22.22 -0.12 -11.53
N ASP A 219 22.55 1.05 -12.09
CA ASP A 219 23.85 1.31 -12.73
C ASP A 219 25.03 1.17 -11.76
N GLU A 220 24.86 1.69 -10.53
CA GLU A 220 25.87 1.56 -9.46
C GLU A 220 26.08 0.10 -9.08
N TYR A 221 25.02 -0.68 -8.89
CA TYR A 221 25.11 -2.10 -8.55
C TYR A 221 25.70 -2.93 -9.69
N LYS A 222 25.38 -2.60 -10.93
CA LYS A 222 26.01 -3.25 -12.08
C LYS A 222 27.52 -2.99 -12.10
N LYS A 223 27.94 -1.77 -11.80
CA LYS A 223 29.35 -1.36 -11.78
C LYS A 223 30.12 -1.96 -10.61
N SER A 224 29.52 -1.99 -9.41
CA SER A 224 30.16 -2.51 -8.21
C SER A 224 30.12 -4.04 -8.13
N GLY A 225 29.15 -4.68 -8.77
CA GLY A 225 28.89 -6.13 -8.66
C GLY A 225 28.30 -6.53 -7.33
N GLU A 226 27.84 -5.59 -6.51
CA GLU A 226 27.21 -5.87 -5.22
C GLU A 226 25.78 -6.40 -5.40
N HIS A 227 25.37 -7.28 -4.51
CA HIS A 227 23.96 -7.68 -4.39
C HIS A 227 23.15 -6.56 -3.76
N PHE A 228 21.89 -6.45 -4.18
CA PHE A 228 21.02 -5.35 -3.73
C PHE A 228 19.62 -5.80 -3.33
N PHE A 229 19.03 -5.04 -2.42
CA PHE A 229 17.61 -4.89 -2.18
C PHE A 229 17.24 -3.44 -2.53
N LEU A 230 16.60 -3.26 -3.67
CA LEU A 230 16.12 -1.96 -4.15
C LEU A 230 14.61 -1.91 -4.04
N TRP A 231 14.09 -0.95 -3.28
CA TRP A 231 12.67 -0.67 -3.19
C TRP A 231 12.32 0.62 -3.95
N ALA A 232 11.68 0.47 -5.11
CA ALA A 232 11.08 1.57 -5.88
C ALA A 232 9.63 1.76 -5.41
N SER A 233 9.40 2.79 -4.60
CA SER A 233 8.16 3.02 -3.87
C SER A 233 7.41 4.22 -4.44
N PHE A 234 6.43 3.95 -5.31
CA PHE A 234 5.61 4.96 -5.97
C PHE A 234 4.49 5.47 -5.06
N PHE A 235 4.02 6.69 -5.36
CA PHE A 235 2.89 7.32 -4.66
C PHE A 235 1.56 7.05 -5.34
N ASP A 236 1.56 7.01 -6.68
CA ASP A 236 0.36 6.75 -7.47
C ASP A 236 -0.17 5.34 -7.22
N PRO A 237 -1.50 5.15 -7.37
CA PRO A 237 -2.54 6.13 -7.70
C PRO A 237 -3.28 6.72 -6.48
N HIS A 238 -2.60 6.94 -5.34
CA HIS A 238 -3.22 7.54 -4.13
C HIS A 238 -3.88 8.89 -4.44
N PRO A 239 -5.11 9.17 -3.93
CA PRO A 239 -5.76 10.47 -4.10
C PRO A 239 -4.96 11.61 -3.44
N PRO A 240 -5.11 12.86 -3.89
CA PRO A 240 -6.06 13.30 -4.91
C PRO A 240 -5.70 12.79 -6.30
N TYR A 241 -6.72 12.40 -7.09
CA TYR A 241 -6.49 11.85 -8.42
C TYR A 241 -6.07 12.96 -9.37
N MET A 242 -4.78 13.04 -9.63
CA MET A 242 -4.13 14.09 -10.42
C MET A 242 -3.04 13.48 -11.28
N VAL A 243 -3.05 13.79 -12.56
CA VAL A 243 -2.05 13.31 -13.52
C VAL A 243 -1.89 14.34 -14.65
N PRO A 244 -0.67 14.54 -15.20
CA PRO A 244 -0.48 15.44 -16.33
C PRO A 244 -1.01 14.85 -17.65
N GLU A 245 -1.13 15.69 -18.67
CA GLU A 245 -1.34 15.21 -20.04
C GLU A 245 -0.11 14.42 -20.53
N PRO A 246 -0.30 13.41 -21.39
CA PRO A 246 -1.55 13.00 -22.04
C PRO A 246 -2.43 12.04 -21.21
N TYR A 247 -2.03 11.70 -20.00
CA TYR A 247 -2.70 10.70 -19.18
C TYR A 247 -4.04 11.20 -18.60
N ALA A 248 -4.15 12.50 -18.33
CA ALA A 248 -5.37 13.11 -17.79
C ALA A 248 -6.59 12.95 -18.70
N SER A 249 -6.38 13.08 -20.01
CA SER A 249 -7.44 12.95 -21.04
C SER A 249 -7.47 11.58 -21.74
N MET A 250 -6.62 10.63 -21.30
CA MET A 250 -6.47 9.34 -21.97
C MET A 250 -7.73 8.48 -21.91
N TYR A 251 -8.49 8.57 -20.85
CA TYR A 251 -9.69 7.78 -20.60
C TYR A 251 -10.94 8.67 -20.61
N ASP A 252 -11.92 8.30 -21.45
CA ASP A 252 -13.20 9.00 -21.55
C ASP A 252 -14.09 8.62 -20.35
N PRO A 253 -14.44 9.56 -19.44
CA PRO A 253 -15.30 9.26 -18.30
C PRO A 253 -16.68 8.69 -18.69
N ALA A 254 -17.16 8.95 -19.91
CA ALA A 254 -18.42 8.40 -20.40
C ALA A 254 -18.35 6.90 -20.72
N LYS A 255 -17.13 6.34 -20.83
CA LYS A 255 -16.91 4.94 -21.25
C LYS A 255 -16.42 4.03 -20.13
N VAL A 256 -15.97 4.58 -19.00
CA VAL A 256 -15.53 3.77 -17.88
C VAL A 256 -16.73 3.18 -17.14
N THR A 257 -16.56 1.96 -16.67
CA THR A 257 -17.54 1.31 -15.78
C THR A 257 -17.54 2.00 -14.43
N VAL A 258 -18.71 2.47 -14.00
CA VAL A 258 -18.92 3.08 -12.68
C VAL A 258 -19.73 2.10 -11.84
N PRO A 259 -19.15 1.55 -10.76
CA PRO A 259 -19.89 0.66 -9.87
C PRO A 259 -21.12 1.35 -9.26
N GLU A 260 -22.20 0.60 -9.15
CA GLU A 260 -23.46 1.08 -8.55
C GLU A 260 -23.60 0.55 -7.13
N PHE A 261 -24.14 1.40 -6.26
CA PHE A 261 -24.51 0.98 -4.90
C PHE A 261 -25.82 0.17 -4.93
N THR A 262 -25.81 -0.99 -4.28
CA THR A 262 -27.02 -1.80 -4.16
C THR A 262 -27.89 -1.26 -3.00
N PRO A 263 -29.11 -0.75 -3.27
CA PRO A 263 -29.97 -0.27 -2.20
C PRO A 263 -30.19 -1.32 -1.11
N GLY A 264 -29.96 -0.95 0.16
CA GLY A 264 -30.15 -1.85 1.29
C GLY A 264 -28.92 -2.71 1.65
N GLU A 265 -27.85 -2.69 0.86
CA GLU A 265 -26.67 -3.54 1.13
C GLU A 265 -25.98 -3.25 2.48
N PHE A 266 -26.26 -2.12 3.12
CA PHE A 266 -25.74 -1.79 4.44
C PHE A 266 -26.71 -2.07 5.59
N ASP A 267 -27.91 -2.58 5.30
CA ASP A 267 -28.95 -2.75 6.32
C ASP A 267 -28.61 -3.85 7.33
N ASP A 268 -27.87 -4.88 6.92
CA ASP A 268 -27.38 -5.99 7.74
C ASP A 268 -25.92 -5.85 8.18
N LYS A 269 -25.29 -4.70 7.90
CA LYS A 269 -23.89 -4.44 8.21
C LYS A 269 -23.72 -3.73 9.56
N PRO A 270 -22.50 -3.73 10.14
CA PRO A 270 -22.17 -2.94 11.31
C PRO A 270 -22.56 -1.46 11.18
N PRO A 271 -22.91 -0.77 12.29
CA PRO A 271 -23.48 0.59 12.24
C PRO A 271 -22.68 1.62 11.47
N HIS A 272 -21.35 1.51 11.47
CA HIS A 272 -20.47 2.47 10.77
C HIS A 272 -20.62 2.43 9.24
N PHE A 273 -21.14 1.34 8.67
CA PHE A 273 -21.42 1.27 7.22
C PHE A 273 -22.49 2.29 6.83
N GLY A 274 -23.65 2.27 7.49
CA GLY A 274 -24.69 3.25 7.26
C GLY A 274 -24.29 4.68 7.59
N MET A 275 -23.43 4.87 8.60
CA MET A 275 -22.94 6.20 8.99
C MET A 275 -22.14 6.87 7.87
N THR A 276 -21.36 6.15 7.08
CA THR A 276 -20.61 6.73 5.95
C THR A 276 -21.51 7.34 4.89
N ARG A 277 -22.78 6.95 4.84
CA ARG A 277 -23.79 7.46 3.90
C ARG A 277 -24.68 8.55 4.46
N GLN A 278 -24.45 8.99 5.68
CA GLN A 278 -25.19 10.12 6.23
C GLN A 278 -24.67 11.45 5.61
N GLU A 279 -25.56 12.39 5.38
CA GLU A 279 -25.19 13.72 4.90
C GLU A 279 -24.24 14.44 5.87
N LYS A 280 -24.46 14.22 7.16
CA LYS A 280 -23.62 14.71 8.26
C LYS A 280 -23.31 13.55 9.20
N PRO A 281 -22.32 12.71 8.86
CA PRO A 281 -22.00 11.54 9.65
C PRO A 281 -21.48 11.96 11.04
N ASP A 282 -22.04 11.37 12.09
CA ASP A 282 -21.59 11.57 13.46
C ASP A 282 -20.80 10.36 13.95
N PHE A 283 -19.47 10.46 13.91
CA PHE A 283 -18.56 9.44 14.41
C PHE A 283 -18.07 9.71 15.84
N SER A 284 -18.70 10.60 16.60
CA SER A 284 -18.26 10.99 17.94
C SER A 284 -18.10 9.79 18.89
N ALA A 285 -18.95 8.77 18.75
CA ALA A 285 -18.86 7.53 19.53
C ALA A 285 -17.57 6.71 19.28
N TYR A 286 -16.89 6.96 18.19
CA TYR A 286 -15.67 6.23 17.79
C TYR A 286 -14.40 7.07 17.89
N ARG A 287 -14.50 8.34 18.28
CA ARG A 287 -13.34 9.25 18.35
C ARG A 287 -12.54 9.08 19.63
N THR A 288 -11.23 9.23 19.51
CA THR A 288 -10.30 9.25 20.65
C THR A 288 -9.80 10.65 20.96
N ASP A 289 -9.91 11.61 20.03
CA ASP A 289 -9.43 12.98 20.16
C ASP A 289 -10.41 14.02 19.57
N GLU A 290 -10.21 15.28 19.92
CA GLU A 290 -11.04 16.40 19.47
C GLU A 290 -10.64 16.93 18.08
N GLY A 291 -9.49 16.49 17.55
CA GLY A 291 -8.81 17.17 16.42
C GLY A 291 -9.21 16.69 15.06
N SER A 292 -10.11 15.72 14.93
CA SER A 292 -10.02 15.01 13.74
C SER A 292 -11.02 15.23 12.64
N ASN A 293 -10.46 15.10 11.58
CA ASN A 293 -10.95 15.02 10.23
C ASN A 293 -12.06 13.98 10.05
N ALA A 294 -12.86 14.16 9.02
CA ALA A 294 -13.80 13.16 8.57
C ALA A 294 -13.07 11.81 8.34
N LEU A 295 -13.73 10.73 8.72
CA LEU A 295 -13.25 9.40 8.39
C LEU A 295 -13.14 9.23 6.88
N HIS A 296 -12.12 8.53 6.43
CA HIS A 296 -11.99 8.15 5.04
C HIS A 296 -13.27 7.43 4.56
N GLY A 297 -13.69 7.69 3.33
CA GLY A 297 -14.90 7.12 2.77
C GLY A 297 -16.23 7.75 3.24
N ALA A 298 -16.22 8.60 4.27
CA ALA A 298 -17.42 9.33 4.66
C ALA A 298 -17.93 10.24 3.53
N GLN A 299 -19.26 10.36 3.40
CA GLN A 299 -19.92 11.18 2.38
C GLN A 299 -19.63 10.77 0.92
N SER A 300 -19.14 9.56 0.68
CA SER A 300 -18.88 9.07 -0.69
C SER A 300 -20.13 9.09 -1.57
N HIS A 301 -21.30 8.87 -0.98
CA HIS A 301 -22.60 8.91 -1.65
C HIS A 301 -22.99 10.31 -2.18
N LEU A 302 -22.38 11.39 -1.69
CA LEU A 302 -22.62 12.73 -2.20
C LEU A 302 -21.95 12.99 -3.56
N ARG A 303 -21.05 12.10 -3.99
CA ARG A 303 -20.45 12.16 -5.30
C ARG A 303 -21.38 11.54 -6.33
N ASP A 304 -21.84 12.33 -7.26
CA ASP A 304 -22.67 11.85 -8.35
C ASP A 304 -21.91 10.90 -9.30
N ARG A 305 -22.65 10.23 -10.17
CA ARG A 305 -22.09 9.27 -11.12
C ARG A 305 -21.05 9.90 -12.04
N GLU A 306 -21.26 11.15 -12.48
CA GLU A 306 -20.34 11.86 -13.35
C GLU A 306 -19.00 12.13 -12.66
N THR A 307 -19.03 12.59 -11.41
CA THR A 307 -17.83 12.82 -10.60
C THR A 307 -17.08 11.50 -10.35
N ARG A 308 -17.80 10.42 -10.03
CA ARG A 308 -17.18 9.08 -9.86
C ARG A 308 -16.53 8.60 -11.16
N ALA A 309 -17.21 8.75 -12.29
CA ALA A 309 -16.65 8.41 -13.60
C ALA A 309 -15.35 9.17 -13.91
N LYS A 310 -15.31 10.47 -13.61
CA LYS A 310 -14.10 11.29 -13.77
C LYS A 310 -12.96 10.80 -12.87
N HIS A 311 -13.24 10.46 -11.62
CA HIS A 311 -12.24 9.91 -10.71
C HIS A 311 -11.66 8.58 -11.21
N ILE A 312 -12.51 7.67 -11.68
CA ILE A 312 -12.08 6.38 -12.24
C ILE A 312 -11.21 6.58 -13.48
N ALA A 313 -11.66 7.42 -14.43
CA ALA A 313 -10.92 7.73 -15.63
C ALA A 313 -9.53 8.35 -15.31
N THR A 314 -9.48 9.28 -14.36
CA THR A 314 -8.22 9.90 -13.93
C THR A 314 -7.31 8.88 -13.24
N MET A 315 -7.85 8.02 -12.37
CA MET A 315 -7.07 6.94 -11.74
C MET A 315 -6.49 5.98 -12.77
N TYR A 316 -7.25 5.62 -13.81
CA TYR A 316 -6.72 4.80 -14.91
C TYR A 316 -5.57 5.50 -15.65
N GLY A 317 -5.65 6.83 -15.83
CA GLY A 317 -4.56 7.65 -16.36
C GLY A 317 -3.31 7.60 -15.48
N MET A 318 -3.48 7.76 -14.16
CA MET A 318 -2.39 7.64 -13.18
C MET A 318 -1.74 6.25 -13.22
N VAL A 319 -2.54 5.18 -13.27
CA VAL A 319 -2.05 3.80 -13.35
C VAL A 319 -1.29 3.56 -14.67
N THR A 320 -1.76 4.11 -15.79
CA THR A 320 -1.05 3.98 -17.08
C THR A 320 0.27 4.74 -17.09
N MET A 321 0.31 5.94 -16.51
CA MET A 321 1.56 6.67 -16.34
C MET A 321 2.54 5.90 -15.44
N LEU A 322 2.06 5.41 -14.31
CA LEU A 322 2.82 4.58 -13.38
C LEU A 322 3.42 3.35 -14.08
N ASP A 323 2.61 2.61 -14.85
CA ASP A 323 3.05 1.47 -15.65
C ASP A 323 4.18 1.85 -16.61
N THR A 324 4.08 3.02 -17.24
CA THR A 324 5.13 3.53 -18.14
C THR A 324 6.46 3.71 -17.41
N TYR A 325 6.45 4.25 -16.20
CA TYR A 325 7.68 4.47 -15.43
C TYR A 325 8.22 3.19 -14.78
N ILE A 326 7.35 2.27 -14.38
CA ILE A 326 7.75 0.92 -13.99
C ILE A 326 8.43 0.22 -15.17
N GLY A 327 7.86 0.35 -16.39
CA GLY A 327 8.46 -0.17 -17.61
C GLY A 327 9.88 0.30 -17.83
N LYS A 328 10.17 1.59 -17.59
CA LYS A 328 11.53 2.15 -17.71
C LYS A 328 12.53 1.48 -16.73
N ILE A 329 12.08 1.10 -15.52
CA ILE A 329 12.93 0.39 -14.56
C ILE A 329 13.17 -1.06 -15.03
N LEU A 330 12.13 -1.75 -15.47
CA LEU A 330 12.21 -3.13 -15.93
C LEU A 330 13.10 -3.25 -17.17
N ASP A 331 12.92 -2.36 -18.14
CA ASP A 331 13.71 -2.33 -19.37
C ASP A 331 15.19 -2.02 -19.07
N HIS A 332 15.47 -1.13 -18.13
CA HIS A 332 16.83 -0.80 -17.72
C HIS A 332 17.51 -1.98 -17.02
N LEU A 333 16.83 -2.66 -16.11
CA LEU A 333 17.31 -3.87 -15.45
C LEU A 333 17.65 -4.97 -16.48
N GLU A 334 16.81 -5.14 -17.51
CA GLU A 334 17.05 -6.08 -18.61
C GLU A 334 18.26 -5.66 -19.45
N ALA A 335 18.38 -4.37 -19.82
CA ALA A 335 19.49 -3.85 -20.59
C ALA A 335 20.85 -4.02 -19.87
N LEU A 336 20.85 -3.96 -18.54
CA LEU A 336 22.02 -4.25 -17.70
C LEU A 336 22.35 -5.76 -17.61
N GLY A 337 21.48 -6.64 -18.11
CA GLY A 337 21.63 -8.09 -18.02
C GLY A 337 21.53 -8.62 -16.59
N MET A 338 20.77 -7.94 -15.73
CA MET A 338 20.61 -8.35 -14.32
C MET A 338 19.27 -9.04 -14.04
N ALA A 339 18.32 -9.00 -14.97
CA ALA A 339 16.96 -9.53 -14.76
C ALA A 339 16.94 -11.02 -14.40
N GLU A 340 17.80 -11.86 -15.00
CA GLU A 340 17.89 -13.31 -14.75
C GLU A 340 18.31 -13.66 -13.31
N ASN A 341 18.92 -12.73 -12.59
CA ASN A 341 19.37 -12.94 -11.22
C ASN A 341 18.66 -12.03 -10.20
N THR A 342 17.55 -11.42 -10.60
CA THR A 342 16.79 -10.50 -9.77
C THR A 342 15.36 -11.00 -9.58
N LEU A 343 14.96 -11.22 -8.31
CA LEU A 343 13.56 -11.37 -7.96
C LEU A 343 12.89 -10.01 -8.09
N ILE A 344 11.89 -9.92 -8.95
CA ILE A 344 11.07 -8.71 -9.11
C ILE A 344 9.72 -8.99 -8.46
N VAL A 345 9.30 -8.13 -7.54
CA VAL A 345 8.00 -8.22 -6.86
C VAL A 345 7.28 -6.89 -7.00
N PHE A 346 6.05 -6.95 -7.49
CA PHE A 346 5.13 -5.81 -7.61
C PHE A 346 3.93 -6.00 -6.70
N THR A 347 3.56 -4.99 -5.92
CA THR A 347 2.33 -4.95 -5.10
C THR A 347 1.95 -3.51 -4.74
N THR A 348 0.85 -3.34 -3.99
CA THR A 348 0.42 -2.08 -3.36
C THR A 348 0.21 -2.28 -1.86
N ASP A 349 0.23 -1.20 -1.10
CA ASP A 349 0.04 -1.28 0.37
C ASP A 349 -1.40 -1.61 0.78
N HIS A 350 -2.39 -1.12 0.08
CA HIS A 350 -3.81 -1.45 0.24
C HIS A 350 -4.59 -1.08 -1.03
N GLY A 351 -5.84 -1.49 -1.10
CA GLY A 351 -6.74 -1.16 -2.20
C GLY A 351 -7.34 0.24 -2.14
N ASP A 352 -8.25 0.48 -3.05
CA ASP A 352 -9.13 1.64 -3.15
C ASP A 352 -10.53 1.14 -3.52
N PHE A 353 -11.58 1.71 -2.97
CA PHE A 353 -12.94 1.29 -3.33
C PHE A 353 -13.30 1.56 -4.78
N LEU A 354 -12.72 2.57 -5.39
CA LEU A 354 -12.92 2.94 -6.80
C LEU A 354 -14.42 2.98 -7.21
N GLY A 355 -15.28 3.35 -6.27
CA GLY A 355 -16.73 3.41 -6.46
C GLY A 355 -17.51 2.17 -6.05
N GLN A 356 -16.85 1.04 -5.77
CA GLN A 356 -17.49 -0.16 -5.27
C GLN A 356 -18.26 0.12 -3.97
N HIS A 357 -19.40 -0.50 -3.79
CA HIS A 357 -20.30 -0.26 -2.64
C HIS A 357 -20.70 1.22 -2.46
N GLY A 358 -20.60 2.03 -3.53
CA GLY A 358 -20.79 3.48 -3.46
C GLY A 358 -19.75 4.22 -2.63
N LEU A 359 -18.62 3.59 -2.33
CA LEU A 359 -17.49 4.13 -1.55
C LEU A 359 -16.36 4.59 -2.46
N VAL A 360 -15.50 5.47 -1.95
CA VAL A 360 -14.31 5.98 -2.66
C VAL A 360 -13.12 6.02 -1.73
N ALA A 361 -11.92 5.99 -2.30
CA ALA A 361 -10.66 5.96 -1.58
C ALA A 361 -10.58 4.76 -0.61
N LYS A 362 -10.20 4.97 0.64
CA LYS A 362 -10.16 3.95 1.70
C LYS A 362 -11.11 4.34 2.84
N ALA A 363 -11.55 3.34 3.62
CA ALA A 363 -12.46 3.57 4.74
C ALA A 363 -12.32 2.49 5.82
N LEU A 364 -13.33 2.39 6.70
CA LEU A 364 -13.38 1.40 7.79
C LEU A 364 -13.84 0.01 7.36
N HIS A 365 -14.36 -0.12 6.15
CA HIS A 365 -15.02 -1.32 5.65
C HIS A 365 -13.98 -2.30 5.11
N HIS A 366 -13.99 -3.53 5.58
CA HIS A 366 -13.02 -4.57 5.19
C HIS A 366 -13.48 -5.37 3.97
N TYR A 367 -13.94 -4.66 2.91
CA TYR A 367 -14.28 -5.28 1.63
C TYR A 367 -13.03 -5.73 0.85
N GLU A 368 -13.22 -6.70 -0.05
CA GLU A 368 -12.17 -7.19 -0.97
C GLU A 368 -11.49 -6.05 -1.74
N ASP A 369 -12.24 -5.02 -2.14
CA ASP A 369 -11.71 -3.87 -2.89
C ASP A 369 -10.63 -3.09 -2.11
N LEU A 370 -10.66 -3.16 -0.80
CA LEU A 370 -9.69 -2.48 0.06
C LEU A 370 -8.59 -3.42 0.58
N LEU A 371 -8.94 -4.68 0.88
CA LEU A 371 -8.02 -5.63 1.50
C LEU A 371 -7.21 -6.42 0.49
N ARG A 372 -7.80 -6.75 -0.67
CA ARG A 372 -7.12 -7.48 -1.73
C ARG A 372 -6.22 -6.54 -2.51
N VAL A 373 -5.00 -6.99 -2.78
CA VAL A 373 -3.96 -6.22 -3.48
C VAL A 373 -3.40 -7.00 -4.66
N PRO A 374 -2.98 -6.35 -5.74
CA PRO A 374 -2.24 -7.03 -6.79
C PRO A 374 -0.90 -7.53 -6.23
N LEU A 375 -0.51 -8.75 -6.58
CA LEU A 375 0.81 -9.29 -6.26
C LEU A 375 1.33 -10.07 -7.46
N ILE A 376 2.46 -9.62 -8.01
CA ILE A 376 3.17 -10.30 -9.10
C ILE A 376 4.59 -10.58 -8.62
N ALA A 377 5.06 -11.82 -8.80
CA ALA A 377 6.45 -12.18 -8.54
C ALA A 377 7.07 -12.84 -9.77
N THR A 378 8.28 -12.40 -10.12
CA THR A 378 9.01 -12.90 -11.29
C THR A 378 10.47 -13.16 -10.92
N LEU A 379 10.94 -14.36 -11.23
CA LEU A 379 12.36 -14.74 -11.22
C LEU A 379 12.55 -15.81 -12.30
N PRO A 380 13.17 -15.47 -13.43
CA PRO A 380 13.28 -16.37 -14.57
C PRO A 380 13.86 -17.75 -14.19
N GLY A 381 13.21 -18.82 -14.66
CA GLY A 381 13.62 -20.19 -14.40
C GLY A 381 13.43 -20.69 -12.95
N VAL A 382 12.86 -19.87 -12.07
CA VAL A 382 12.63 -20.22 -10.65
C VAL A 382 11.16 -20.10 -10.28
N ILE A 383 10.54 -18.98 -10.59
CA ILE A 383 9.09 -18.75 -10.41
C ILE A 383 8.39 -19.11 -11.73
N PRO A 384 7.30 -19.92 -11.70
CA PRO A 384 6.55 -20.28 -12.90
C PRO A 384 6.07 -19.06 -13.68
N ALA A 385 6.32 -19.04 -15.00
CA ALA A 385 5.92 -17.95 -15.86
C ALA A 385 4.48 -18.14 -16.37
N GLY A 386 3.73 -17.03 -16.58
CA GLY A 386 2.37 -17.03 -17.11
C GLY A 386 1.36 -17.76 -16.22
N THR A 387 1.63 -17.84 -14.92
CA THR A 387 0.80 -18.56 -13.95
C THR A 387 -0.08 -17.58 -13.19
N VAL A 388 -1.34 -17.97 -12.99
CA VAL A 388 -2.25 -17.34 -12.03
C VAL A 388 -2.47 -18.31 -10.88
N SER A 389 -2.12 -17.89 -9.67
CA SER A 389 -2.33 -18.67 -8.46
C SER A 389 -3.47 -18.01 -7.65
N ASP A 390 -4.42 -18.81 -7.19
CA ASP A 390 -5.51 -18.41 -6.28
C ASP A 390 -5.24 -18.76 -4.83
N GLU A 391 -4.02 -19.21 -4.51
CA GLU A 391 -3.59 -19.48 -3.16
C GLU A 391 -3.40 -18.20 -2.36
N LEU A 392 -3.82 -18.26 -1.10
CA LEU A 392 -3.77 -17.10 -0.20
C LEU A 392 -2.33 -16.60 0.01
N GLN A 393 -2.16 -15.29 -0.14
CA GLN A 393 -0.92 -14.59 0.18
C GLN A 393 -1.21 -13.45 1.18
N SER A 394 -0.26 -13.16 2.04
CA SER A 394 -0.31 -12.00 2.94
C SER A 394 0.93 -11.14 2.77
N THR A 395 0.75 -9.83 2.76
CA THR A 395 1.89 -8.93 2.55
C THR A 395 2.89 -8.89 3.72
N VAL A 396 2.55 -9.43 4.90
CA VAL A 396 3.52 -9.64 6.00
C VAL A 396 4.61 -10.65 5.62
N ASP A 397 4.32 -11.52 4.65
CA ASP A 397 5.22 -12.59 4.23
C ASP A 397 6.35 -12.11 3.30
N LEU A 398 6.33 -10.85 2.87
CA LEU A 398 7.29 -10.32 1.91
C LEU A 398 8.72 -10.32 2.46
N ALA A 399 8.95 -9.77 3.66
CA ALA A 399 10.28 -9.71 4.26
C ALA A 399 10.94 -11.10 4.44
N PRO A 400 10.30 -12.10 5.11
CA PRO A 400 10.89 -13.41 5.22
C PRO A 400 11.10 -14.10 3.86
N THR A 401 10.21 -13.87 2.89
CA THR A 401 10.34 -14.44 1.54
C THR A 401 11.52 -13.82 0.80
N PHE A 402 11.73 -12.50 0.90
CA PHE A 402 12.89 -11.82 0.30
C PHE A 402 14.20 -12.37 0.85
N LEU A 403 14.31 -12.55 2.18
CA LEU A 403 15.51 -13.14 2.80
C LEU A 403 15.76 -14.54 2.28
N SER A 404 14.72 -15.36 2.16
CA SER A 404 14.83 -16.73 1.65
C SER A 404 15.34 -16.77 0.20
N PHE A 405 14.81 -15.92 -0.69
CA PHE A 405 15.33 -15.79 -2.06
C PHE A 405 16.76 -15.23 -2.11
N ALA A 406 17.11 -14.35 -1.18
CA ALA A 406 18.47 -13.85 -1.03
C ALA A 406 19.44 -14.91 -0.46
N GLY A 407 18.93 -16.06 -0.01
CA GLY A 407 19.72 -17.13 0.63
C GLY A 407 20.19 -16.75 2.03
N LEU A 408 19.43 -15.89 2.71
CA LEU A 408 19.67 -15.45 4.08
C LEU A 408 18.71 -16.15 5.05
N PRO A 409 19.11 -16.33 6.32
CA PRO A 409 18.23 -16.90 7.32
C PRO A 409 17.07 -15.95 7.63
N VAL A 410 15.88 -16.51 7.84
CA VAL A 410 14.71 -15.77 8.32
C VAL A 410 14.79 -15.70 9.85
N PRO A 411 14.83 -14.49 10.45
CA PRO A 411 14.89 -14.34 11.89
C PRO A 411 13.61 -14.79 12.59
N ARG A 412 13.75 -15.32 13.80
CA ARG A 412 12.62 -15.83 14.59
C ARG A 412 11.64 -14.73 15.06
N TYR A 413 12.02 -13.47 15.02
CA TYR A 413 11.11 -12.38 15.37
C TYR A 413 10.10 -12.09 14.25
N MET A 414 10.39 -12.49 13.01
CA MET A 414 9.45 -12.36 11.91
C MET A 414 8.33 -13.40 12.06
N THR A 415 7.10 -12.92 12.03
CA THR A 415 5.88 -13.75 12.16
C THR A 415 5.21 -14.01 10.82
N GLY A 416 5.64 -13.30 9.77
CA GLY A 416 5.32 -13.64 8.39
C GLY A 416 5.97 -14.97 7.98
N LEU A 417 5.36 -15.65 7.01
CA LEU A 417 5.81 -16.93 6.50
C LEU A 417 6.77 -16.75 5.32
N ASP A 418 7.79 -17.60 5.25
CA ASP A 418 8.59 -17.76 4.03
C ASP A 418 7.76 -18.43 2.93
N ARG A 419 7.46 -17.70 1.86
CA ARG A 419 6.63 -18.17 0.74
C ARG A 419 7.45 -18.67 -0.44
N ARG A 420 8.78 -18.74 -0.34
CA ARG A 420 9.64 -19.12 -1.46
C ARG A 420 9.25 -20.46 -2.08
N ALA A 421 9.03 -21.50 -1.28
CA ALA A 421 8.64 -22.81 -1.80
C ALA A 421 7.31 -22.71 -2.58
N ASN A 422 6.32 -22.02 -2.01
CA ASN A 422 5.02 -21.78 -2.63
C ASN A 422 5.15 -20.98 -3.94
N TRP A 423 5.92 -19.89 -3.93
CA TRP A 423 6.14 -19.09 -5.15
C TRP A 423 6.89 -19.84 -6.23
N CYS A 424 7.66 -20.86 -5.87
CA CYS A 424 8.31 -21.78 -6.81
C CYS A 424 7.41 -22.94 -7.27
N GLY A 425 6.13 -22.97 -6.88
CA GLY A 425 5.14 -23.95 -7.32
C GLY A 425 4.91 -25.13 -6.36
N ASP A 426 5.36 -25.04 -5.10
CA ASP A 426 5.06 -26.06 -4.08
C ASP A 426 3.73 -25.73 -3.38
N HIS A 427 2.66 -26.29 -3.92
CA HIS A 427 1.30 -26.09 -3.41
C HIS A 427 1.06 -26.71 -2.01
N ALA A 428 1.92 -27.64 -1.57
CA ALA A 428 1.80 -28.22 -0.22
C ALA A 428 2.09 -27.20 0.89
N THR A 429 2.73 -26.09 0.55
CA THR A 429 3.03 -24.98 1.46
C THR A 429 2.03 -23.82 1.34
N ALA A 430 0.86 -24.05 0.76
CA ALA A 430 -0.21 -23.05 0.65
C ALA A 430 -0.65 -22.53 2.03
N ARG A 431 -0.88 -21.21 2.11
CA ARG A 431 -1.40 -20.56 3.32
C ARG A 431 -2.87 -20.94 3.52
N GLN A 432 -3.27 -21.24 4.75
CA GLN A 432 -4.66 -21.63 5.04
C GLN A 432 -5.54 -20.41 5.32
N HIS A 433 -4.97 -19.36 5.91
CA HIS A 433 -5.70 -18.13 6.27
C HIS A 433 -4.80 -16.90 6.21
N VAL A 434 -5.42 -15.74 6.11
CA VAL A 434 -4.79 -14.42 6.23
C VAL A 434 -5.46 -13.65 7.36
N ILE A 435 -4.67 -12.89 8.12
CA ILE A 435 -5.16 -11.99 9.17
C ILE A 435 -4.91 -10.55 8.73
N VAL A 436 -5.93 -9.69 8.89
CA VAL A 436 -5.86 -8.25 8.69
C VAL A 436 -6.19 -7.55 10.00
N GLU A 437 -5.33 -6.66 10.45
CA GLU A 437 -5.50 -5.88 11.69
C GLU A 437 -5.75 -4.41 11.34
N ASN A 438 -6.80 -3.79 11.88
CA ASN A 438 -7.12 -2.39 11.62
C ASN A 438 -7.48 -1.64 12.90
N HIS A 439 -6.57 -0.80 13.35
CA HIS A 439 -6.84 0.24 14.34
C HIS A 439 -6.94 1.56 13.59
N HIS A 440 -8.14 1.96 13.23
CA HIS A 440 -8.31 3.13 12.37
C HIS A 440 -8.18 4.44 13.15
N ASN A 441 -7.16 5.22 12.84
CA ASN A 441 -6.96 6.55 13.42
C ASN A 441 -7.91 7.59 12.77
N PRO A 442 -8.47 8.53 13.53
CA PRO A 442 -8.33 8.79 14.97
C PRO A 442 -9.50 8.20 15.78
N THR A 443 -9.85 6.98 15.56
CA THR A 443 -11.01 6.36 16.18
C THR A 443 -10.64 5.28 17.20
N THR A 444 -11.61 4.91 18.06
CA THR A 444 -11.51 3.72 18.90
C THR A 444 -11.78 2.43 18.10
N PHE A 445 -11.96 2.57 16.79
CA PHE A 445 -12.26 1.48 15.90
C PHE A 445 -11.10 0.48 15.84
N HIS A 446 -11.39 -0.74 16.20
CA HIS A 446 -10.46 -1.84 16.12
C HIS A 446 -11.19 -3.05 15.56
N ALA A 447 -10.86 -3.40 14.32
CA ALA A 447 -11.37 -4.56 13.63
C ALA A 447 -10.23 -5.52 13.29
N GLU A 448 -10.51 -6.80 13.38
CA GLU A 448 -9.61 -7.85 12.90
C GLU A 448 -10.38 -8.80 12.00
N THR A 449 -9.76 -9.18 10.88
CA THR A 449 -10.39 -10.02 9.86
C THR A 449 -9.56 -11.27 9.62
N LEU A 450 -10.23 -12.42 9.66
CA LEU A 450 -9.75 -13.68 9.13
C LEU A 450 -10.31 -13.88 7.72
N ILE A 451 -9.43 -14.23 6.77
CA ILE A 451 -9.81 -14.64 5.42
C ILE A 451 -9.24 -16.02 5.19
N ASN A 452 -10.06 -17.02 4.94
CA ASN A 452 -9.61 -18.34 4.51
C ASN A 452 -9.94 -18.59 3.03
N THR A 453 -9.90 -19.83 2.60
CA THR A 453 -10.12 -20.17 1.18
C THR A 453 -11.51 -19.82 0.67
N ARG A 454 -12.51 -19.72 1.55
CA ARG A 454 -13.90 -19.46 1.20
C ARG A 454 -14.54 -18.31 1.96
N TYR A 455 -14.25 -18.18 3.25
CA TYR A 455 -14.96 -17.26 4.12
C TYR A 455 -14.11 -16.08 4.54
N LYS A 456 -14.78 -14.96 4.81
CA LYS A 456 -14.20 -13.80 5.46
C LYS A 456 -15.02 -13.45 6.70
N LEU A 457 -14.35 -13.42 7.87
CA LEU A 457 -14.93 -13.11 9.17
C LEU A 457 -14.23 -11.88 9.75
N THR A 458 -15.01 -10.85 10.09
CA THR A 458 -14.50 -9.65 10.77
C THR A 458 -15.11 -9.53 12.16
N VAL A 459 -14.26 -9.36 13.16
CA VAL A 459 -14.66 -9.09 14.55
C VAL A 459 -14.27 -7.68 14.95
N TYR A 460 -15.06 -7.07 15.81
CA TYR A 460 -14.89 -5.70 16.29
C TYR A 460 -14.69 -5.70 17.79
N ARG A 461 -13.68 -5.00 18.27
CA ARG A 461 -13.37 -4.87 19.70
C ARG A 461 -14.56 -4.27 20.45
N ASN A 462 -14.99 -4.95 21.52
CA ASN A 462 -16.08 -4.53 22.41
C ASN A 462 -17.46 -4.41 21.71
N ALA A 463 -17.66 -5.07 20.57
CA ALA A 463 -18.94 -5.08 19.86
C ALA A 463 -19.55 -6.48 19.84
N GLY A 464 -20.88 -6.54 19.82
CA GLY A 464 -21.61 -7.79 19.62
C GLY A 464 -21.90 -8.09 18.15
N TYR A 465 -21.68 -7.14 17.26
CA TYR A 465 -21.82 -7.30 15.81
C TYR A 465 -20.48 -7.71 15.17
N GLY A 466 -20.57 -8.24 13.97
CA GLY A 466 -19.43 -8.58 13.14
C GLY A 466 -19.84 -8.74 11.68
N GLU A 467 -18.96 -9.28 10.90
CA GLU A 467 -19.24 -9.59 9.50
C GLU A 467 -18.81 -11.02 9.19
N LEU A 468 -19.60 -11.71 8.41
CA LEU A 468 -19.31 -13.04 7.87
C LEU A 468 -19.80 -13.11 6.43
N PHE A 469 -18.87 -13.31 5.50
CA PHE A 469 -19.17 -13.44 4.08
C PHE A 469 -18.70 -14.79 3.53
N ASP A 470 -19.49 -15.38 2.63
CA ASP A 470 -19.10 -16.51 1.81
C ASP A 470 -18.62 -16.00 0.45
N LEU A 471 -17.30 -15.82 0.28
CA LEU A 471 -16.70 -15.25 -0.92
C LEU A 471 -16.88 -16.11 -2.18
N GLU A 472 -17.28 -17.39 -2.04
CA GLU A 472 -17.56 -18.27 -3.17
C GLU A 472 -18.95 -17.99 -3.75
N THR A 473 -19.97 -17.82 -2.91
CA THR A 473 -21.36 -17.60 -3.33
C THR A 473 -21.76 -16.14 -3.39
N ASP A 474 -21.08 -15.28 -2.64
CA ASP A 474 -21.28 -13.83 -2.56
C ASP A 474 -19.93 -13.08 -2.67
N PRO A 475 -19.26 -13.12 -3.82
CA PRO A 475 -17.98 -12.42 -4.00
C PRO A 475 -18.10 -10.90 -3.93
N GLY A 476 -19.31 -10.35 -4.00
CA GLY A 476 -19.61 -8.93 -3.82
C GLY A 476 -19.91 -8.53 -2.39
N GLU A 477 -19.88 -9.46 -1.42
CA GLU A 477 -20.06 -9.21 0.01
C GLU A 477 -21.33 -8.43 0.36
N LEU A 478 -22.41 -8.74 -0.37
CA LEU A 478 -23.68 -8.04 -0.24
C LEU A 478 -24.49 -8.53 0.98
N VAL A 479 -24.35 -9.80 1.38
CA VAL A 479 -25.12 -10.44 2.44
C VAL A 479 -24.24 -10.78 3.63
N ASN A 480 -24.46 -10.12 4.77
CA ASN A 480 -23.76 -10.42 6.00
C ASN A 480 -24.41 -11.60 6.75
N LEU A 481 -23.73 -12.73 6.79
CA LEU A 481 -24.21 -13.97 7.43
C LEU A 481 -24.06 -13.98 8.96
N TRP A 482 -23.50 -12.93 9.58
CA TRP A 482 -23.14 -12.91 11.01
C TRP A 482 -24.29 -13.27 11.95
N ASP A 483 -25.50 -12.76 11.70
CA ASP A 483 -26.70 -13.00 12.52
C ASP A 483 -27.68 -13.98 11.90
N HIS A 484 -27.36 -14.59 10.74
CA HIS A 484 -28.21 -15.59 10.12
C HIS A 484 -28.27 -16.85 10.98
N PRO A 485 -29.47 -17.36 11.33
CA PRO A 485 -29.60 -18.54 12.19
C PRO A 485 -28.89 -19.78 11.66
N GLU A 486 -28.94 -20.00 10.36
CA GLU A 486 -28.28 -21.13 9.66
C GLU A 486 -26.77 -21.04 9.64
N SER A 487 -26.19 -19.87 9.89
CA SER A 487 -24.75 -19.64 9.85
C SER A 487 -24.08 -19.66 11.23
N GLN A 488 -24.83 -19.89 12.31
CA GLN A 488 -24.30 -19.77 13.67
C GLN A 488 -23.26 -20.85 14.01
N GLU A 489 -23.40 -22.07 13.51
CA GLU A 489 -22.42 -23.15 13.68
C GLU A 489 -21.14 -22.80 12.93
N LEU A 490 -21.26 -22.43 11.66
CA LEU A 490 -20.13 -21.95 10.85
C LEU A 490 -19.40 -20.78 11.50
N LYS A 491 -20.14 -19.79 12.02
CA LYS A 491 -19.53 -18.66 12.73
C LYS A 491 -18.70 -19.10 13.94
N GLN A 492 -19.17 -20.07 14.71
CA GLN A 492 -18.42 -20.60 15.86
C GLN A 492 -17.14 -21.33 15.42
N GLU A 493 -17.19 -22.09 14.33
CA GLU A 493 -16.03 -22.77 13.75
C GLU A 493 -14.99 -21.75 13.28
N LEU A 494 -15.41 -20.70 12.56
CA LEU A 494 -14.53 -19.65 12.06
C LEU A 494 -13.95 -18.78 13.18
N LEU A 495 -14.68 -18.53 14.26
CA LEU A 495 -14.15 -17.85 15.44
C LEU A 495 -13.07 -18.67 16.14
N LEU A 496 -13.23 -20.00 16.20
CA LEU A 496 -12.19 -20.89 16.73
C LEU A 496 -10.97 -20.92 15.81
N GLU A 497 -11.17 -21.04 14.49
CA GLU A 497 -10.10 -20.96 13.50
C GLU A 497 -9.33 -19.63 13.67
N PHE A 498 -10.06 -18.52 13.83
CA PHE A 498 -9.44 -17.20 14.00
C PHE A 498 -8.61 -17.11 15.28
N LEU A 499 -9.12 -17.63 16.40
CA LEU A 499 -8.38 -17.68 17.65
C LEU A 499 -7.08 -18.50 17.49
N GLN A 500 -7.14 -19.65 16.83
CA GLN A 500 -5.96 -20.49 16.55
C GLN A 500 -4.97 -19.76 15.64
N ALA A 501 -5.46 -19.12 14.57
CA ALA A 501 -4.62 -18.31 13.67
C ALA A 501 -3.91 -17.15 14.40
N LYS A 502 -4.59 -16.50 15.36
CA LYS A 502 -3.95 -15.47 16.20
C LYS A 502 -2.86 -16.04 17.11
N MET A 503 -3.04 -17.26 17.63
CA MET A 503 -2.01 -17.93 18.44
C MET A 503 -0.79 -18.34 17.61
N GLU A 504 -0.99 -18.70 16.34
CA GLU A 504 0.11 -19.07 15.43
C GLU A 504 1.05 -17.90 15.10
N ILE A 505 0.53 -16.67 15.08
CA ILE A 505 1.33 -15.47 14.81
C ILE A 505 1.92 -14.81 16.06
N GLU A 506 1.75 -15.40 17.25
CA GLU A 506 2.38 -14.89 18.47
C GLU A 506 3.91 -14.90 18.34
N PRO A 507 4.59 -13.77 18.60
CA PRO A 507 6.03 -13.69 18.42
C PRO A 507 6.75 -14.52 19.48
N MET A 508 7.60 -15.44 19.04
CA MET A 508 8.46 -16.27 19.90
C MET A 508 9.93 -16.08 19.51
N PRO A 509 10.50 -14.87 19.74
CA PRO A 509 11.84 -14.54 19.23
C PRO A 509 12.95 -15.33 19.92
N MET A 510 12.74 -15.75 21.18
CA MET A 510 13.73 -16.51 21.93
C MET A 510 13.54 -18.03 21.73
N PRO A 511 14.53 -18.75 21.23
CA PRO A 511 14.46 -20.20 21.18
C PRO A 511 14.53 -20.81 22.59
N ARG A 512 13.84 -21.90 22.81
CA ARG A 512 14.04 -22.70 24.01
C ARG A 512 15.43 -23.36 23.96
N ILE A 513 16.30 -23.04 24.90
CA ILE A 513 17.70 -23.49 24.94
C ILE A 513 17.97 -24.59 25.99
N ALA A 514 17.05 -24.75 26.96
CA ALA A 514 17.19 -25.75 28.01
C ALA A 514 15.85 -26.27 28.51
N GLY A 515 15.86 -27.40 29.21
CA GLY A 515 14.77 -27.84 30.06
C GLY A 515 14.70 -27.01 31.35
N ALA A 516 13.54 -26.99 32.01
CA ALA A 516 13.37 -26.38 33.33
C ALA A 516 13.87 -27.31 34.40
#